data_555433a66dc019bd6ee2bb54876a9359
#
_entry.id   555433a66dc019bd6ee2bb54876a9359
#
_cell.length_a   1.000
_cell.length_b   1.000
_cell.length_c   1.000
_cell.angle_alpha   90.00
_cell.angle_beta   90.00
_cell.angle_gamma   90.00
#
_symmetry.space_group_name_H-M   'P 1'
#
loop_
_entity.id
_entity.type
_entity.pdbx_description
1 polymer ?
#
loop_
_entity_poly.entity_id
_entity_poly.type
_entity_poly.pdbx_seq_one_letter_code
_entity_poly.pdbx_strand_id
1 'polypeptide(L)'
;MNIRKLARPAAALLAAAALMAGIPELRMEAQAAFPEYLKSVTYFGDAWPINYWGTEDDNMGANFARIKADGFNSIILVIPWREFQPGDMGNMYNEAAFAKLDQVMKCADDHGLMVTLRIGYCWDYSGEASLPERYAGVVQDGSNDRKMWIDYCKTIYDRVSDYGNFQGGFITWEDFWDYTSNMDRDLTRALSIRLASRCGYQDYLKAHYSLAEVGAVYGKTFQDYSEIWIPERKRPEAKLFFEFYDSFLNKLLSESQEVFPGLSMEIRSDGDPIYQLDGSHTYYSHSATYPCADAEYSALMYSVSLGQQNVGDHISAETALASMQNSMNGLVEKSGKKYFMEQFLYADSTEAFSYNTQIEESQVADFVKNTAPILKDTTCGYGLWVYRNYVNDCVYNGQFALGLTGWDTT
;
A
#
# COMPACT_ATOMS: atom_id res chain seq x y z
N MET A 1 5.38 50.37 -51.68
CA MET A 1 5.23 49.92 -50.30
C MET A 1 4.51 48.58 -50.31
N ASN A 2 5.21 47.50 -50.02
CA ASN A 2 4.84 46.11 -50.38
C ASN A 2 3.85 45.51 -49.35
N ILE A 3 2.61 45.27 -49.79
CA ILE A 3 1.51 44.65 -49.00
C ILE A 3 1.61 43.10 -48.93
N ARG A 4 2.74 42.49 -49.25
CA ARG A 4 2.91 41.01 -49.34
C ARG A 4 3.52 40.37 -48.10
N LYS A 5 3.70 41.05 -46.96
CA LYS A 5 4.37 40.45 -45.75
C LYS A 5 3.49 40.22 -44.53
N LEU A 6 2.16 40.47 -44.63
CA LEU A 6 1.27 40.33 -43.46
C LEU A 6 0.26 39.17 -43.56
N ALA A 7 0.28 38.36 -44.62
CA ALA A 7 -0.67 37.28 -44.82
C ALA A 7 -0.18 35.86 -44.36
N ARG A 8 1.08 35.73 -43.96
CA ARG A 8 1.62 34.40 -43.57
C ARG A 8 1.40 33.93 -42.13
N PRO A 9 1.29 34.78 -41.08
CA PRO A 9 1.01 34.29 -39.76
C PRO A 9 -0.47 33.94 -39.46
N ALA A 10 -1.41 34.55 -40.20
CA ALA A 10 -2.84 34.28 -40.00
C ALA A 10 -3.30 32.93 -40.57
N ALA A 11 -2.71 32.48 -41.70
CA ALA A 11 -3.02 31.19 -42.29
C ALA A 11 -2.45 30.00 -41.47
N ALA A 12 -1.32 30.21 -40.80
CA ALA A 12 -0.73 29.19 -39.90
C ALA A 12 -1.53 29.01 -38.60
N LEU A 13 -2.11 30.08 -38.05
CA LEU A 13 -2.98 30.04 -36.88
C LEU A 13 -4.36 29.42 -37.16
N LEU A 14 -4.91 29.64 -38.38
CA LEU A 14 -6.16 29.02 -38.81
C LEU A 14 -5.98 27.52 -39.13
N ALA A 15 -4.82 27.11 -39.66
CA ALA A 15 -4.51 25.69 -39.90
C ALA A 15 -4.26 24.94 -38.54
N ALA A 16 -3.65 25.58 -37.54
CA ALA A 16 -3.50 24.99 -36.22
C ALA A 16 -4.83 24.88 -35.48
N ALA A 17 -5.73 25.87 -35.61
CA ALA A 17 -7.05 25.79 -35.00
C ALA A 17 -7.97 24.76 -35.68
N ALA A 18 -7.82 24.52 -37.01
CA ALA A 18 -8.56 23.49 -37.71
C ALA A 18 -8.06 22.08 -37.45
N LEU A 19 -6.76 21.91 -37.12
CA LEU A 19 -6.20 20.62 -36.70
C LEU A 19 -6.61 20.26 -35.25
N MET A 20 -6.87 21.24 -34.39
CA MET A 20 -7.34 20.99 -33.01
C MET A 20 -8.85 20.70 -32.93
N ALA A 21 -9.64 21.14 -33.93
CA ALA A 21 -11.10 20.90 -33.97
C ALA A 21 -11.49 19.54 -34.59
N GLY A 22 -10.52 18.74 -35.05
CA GLY A 22 -10.75 17.48 -35.75
C GLY A 22 -10.20 16.25 -35.03
N ILE A 23 -9.63 16.38 -33.85
CA ILE A 23 -9.31 15.23 -33.01
C ILE A 23 -10.62 14.89 -32.26
N PRO A 24 -11.30 13.76 -32.58
CA PRO A 24 -12.32 13.28 -31.67
C PRO A 24 -11.61 13.16 -30.31
N GLU A 25 -12.23 13.69 -29.27
CA GLU A 25 -11.83 13.33 -27.90
C GLU A 25 -11.76 11.79 -27.91
N LEU A 26 -10.55 11.25 -28.02
CA LEU A 26 -10.25 9.94 -27.54
C LEU A 26 -10.47 10.05 -26.03
N ARG A 27 -11.74 9.91 -25.59
CA ARG A 27 -11.99 9.31 -24.30
C ARG A 27 -11.27 7.96 -24.40
N MET A 28 -10.06 7.91 -23.89
CA MET A 28 -9.52 6.65 -23.43
C MET A 28 -10.55 6.17 -22.40
N GLU A 29 -11.47 5.31 -22.83
CA GLU A 29 -12.14 4.44 -21.89
C GLU A 29 -10.99 3.76 -21.17
N ALA A 30 -10.81 4.12 -19.90
CA ALA A 30 -9.81 3.50 -19.05
C ALA A 30 -10.08 1.99 -19.16
N GLN A 31 -9.14 1.26 -19.72
CA GLN A 31 -9.22 -0.19 -19.87
C GLN A 31 -9.55 -0.72 -18.48
N ALA A 32 -10.54 -1.58 -18.36
CA ALA A 32 -10.94 -2.09 -17.07
C ALA A 32 -9.71 -2.79 -16.44
N ALA A 33 -9.32 -2.37 -15.25
CA ALA A 33 -8.16 -2.93 -14.53
C ALA A 33 -8.27 -4.45 -14.35
N PHE A 34 -9.49 -4.95 -14.35
CA PHE A 34 -9.80 -6.38 -14.26
C PHE A 34 -10.83 -6.77 -15.31
N PRO A 35 -10.83 -8.05 -15.77
CA PRO A 35 -11.81 -8.53 -16.76
C PRO A 35 -13.27 -8.37 -16.32
N GLU A 36 -13.50 -8.41 -15.01
CA GLU A 36 -14.79 -8.14 -14.38
C GLU A 36 -14.59 -7.40 -13.06
N TYR A 37 -15.65 -6.81 -12.51
CA TYR A 37 -15.60 -6.13 -11.23
C TYR A 37 -15.31 -7.13 -10.11
N LEU A 38 -14.18 -7.00 -9.43
CA LEU A 38 -13.77 -7.91 -8.36
C LEU A 38 -14.55 -7.65 -7.07
N LYS A 39 -15.13 -8.71 -6.53
CA LYS A 39 -15.74 -8.76 -5.20
C LYS A 39 -14.93 -9.77 -4.40
N SER A 40 -14.03 -9.27 -3.59
CA SER A 40 -13.00 -10.05 -2.93
C SER A 40 -13.20 -10.13 -1.43
N VAL A 41 -12.59 -11.12 -0.83
CA VAL A 41 -12.34 -11.19 0.62
C VAL A 41 -10.88 -11.52 0.84
N THR A 42 -10.26 -10.93 1.86
CA THR A 42 -8.93 -11.34 2.29
C THR A 42 -9.02 -12.70 2.97
N TYR A 43 -8.16 -13.63 2.56
CA TYR A 43 -8.19 -15.00 3.02
C TYR A 43 -6.82 -15.44 3.58
N PHE A 44 -6.85 -16.02 4.77
CA PHE A 44 -5.71 -16.63 5.44
C PHE A 44 -6.13 -17.75 6.43
N GLY A 45 -7.20 -18.48 6.07
CA GLY A 45 -7.72 -19.55 6.92
C GLY A 45 -8.20 -19.03 8.28
N ASP A 46 -7.75 -19.67 9.34
CA ASP A 46 -8.02 -19.29 10.73
C ASP A 46 -6.80 -18.67 11.42
N ALA A 47 -5.65 -18.57 10.71
CA ALA A 47 -4.40 -18.01 11.21
C ALA A 47 -4.30 -16.50 10.96
N TRP A 48 -3.34 -15.84 11.60
CA TRP A 48 -2.92 -14.50 11.21
C TRP A 48 -2.20 -14.54 9.84
N PRO A 49 -2.35 -13.55 8.96
CA PRO A 49 -1.80 -13.60 7.59
C PRO A 49 -0.33 -14.00 7.50
N ILE A 50 0.49 -13.53 8.45
CA ILE A 50 1.93 -13.83 8.47
C ILE A 50 2.19 -15.29 8.82
N ASN A 51 1.36 -15.86 9.70
CA ASN A 51 1.53 -17.24 10.15
C ASN A 51 0.81 -18.27 9.26
N TYR A 52 -0.08 -17.83 8.40
CA TYR A 52 -0.88 -18.70 7.51
C TYR A 52 -0.02 -19.67 6.69
N TRP A 53 1.12 -19.22 6.22
CA TRP A 53 1.98 -20.01 5.34
C TRP A 53 2.68 -21.18 6.03
N GLY A 54 2.82 -21.10 7.35
CA GLY A 54 3.38 -22.16 8.20
C GLY A 54 2.33 -23.03 8.90
N THR A 55 1.03 -22.89 8.60
CA THR A 55 -0.06 -23.66 9.21
C THR A 55 -0.74 -24.56 8.20
N GLU A 56 -1.49 -25.58 8.65
CA GLU A 56 -2.37 -26.37 7.80
C GLU A 56 -3.71 -25.65 7.59
N ASP A 57 -4.34 -25.89 6.45
CA ASP A 57 -5.65 -25.35 6.11
C ASP A 57 -6.53 -26.44 5.50
N ASP A 58 -6.98 -27.36 6.35
CA ASP A 58 -7.79 -28.52 5.96
C ASP A 58 -9.16 -28.14 5.39
N ASN A 59 -9.60 -26.90 5.66
CA ASN A 59 -10.91 -26.42 5.25
C ASN A 59 -10.89 -25.53 4.00
N MET A 60 -9.74 -25.34 3.36
CA MET A 60 -9.57 -24.40 2.24
C MET A 60 -10.65 -24.57 1.15
N GLY A 61 -10.82 -25.79 0.65
CA GLY A 61 -11.83 -26.07 -0.39
C GLY A 61 -13.26 -25.75 0.04
N ALA A 62 -13.63 -26.10 1.27
CA ALA A 62 -14.95 -25.79 1.81
C ALA A 62 -15.14 -24.27 1.99
N ASN A 63 -14.10 -23.56 2.41
CA ASN A 63 -14.12 -22.11 2.54
C ASN A 63 -14.28 -21.44 1.18
N PHE A 64 -13.54 -21.87 0.16
CA PHE A 64 -13.64 -21.30 -1.20
C PHE A 64 -14.99 -21.58 -1.85
N ALA A 65 -15.55 -22.77 -1.68
CA ALA A 65 -16.90 -23.08 -2.10
C ALA A 65 -17.91 -22.12 -1.46
N ARG A 66 -17.75 -21.82 -0.17
CA ARG A 66 -18.62 -20.91 0.55
C ARG A 66 -18.42 -19.44 0.13
N ILE A 67 -17.19 -18.97 -0.02
CA ILE A 67 -16.87 -17.63 -0.54
C ILE A 67 -17.56 -17.42 -1.89
N LYS A 68 -17.50 -18.42 -2.78
CA LYS A 68 -18.18 -18.37 -4.07
C LYS A 68 -19.69 -18.34 -3.93
N ALA A 69 -20.27 -19.18 -3.04
CA ALA A 69 -21.71 -19.23 -2.79
C ALA A 69 -22.25 -17.93 -2.18
N ASP A 70 -21.44 -17.23 -1.37
CA ASP A 70 -21.76 -15.93 -0.78
C ASP A 70 -21.69 -14.78 -1.82
N GLY A 71 -21.33 -15.09 -3.09
CA GLY A 71 -21.35 -14.14 -4.22
C GLY A 71 -20.05 -13.41 -4.48
N PHE A 72 -18.96 -13.78 -3.82
CA PHE A 72 -17.63 -13.29 -4.16
C PHE A 72 -17.06 -14.02 -5.39
N ASN A 73 -16.21 -13.33 -6.14
CA ASN A 73 -15.55 -13.90 -7.30
C ASN A 73 -14.01 -13.85 -7.20
N SER A 74 -13.49 -13.35 -6.09
CA SER A 74 -12.06 -13.19 -5.89
C SER A 74 -11.67 -13.33 -4.43
N ILE A 75 -10.39 -13.68 -4.20
CA ILE A 75 -9.73 -13.61 -2.91
C ILE A 75 -8.49 -12.73 -3.00
N ILE A 76 -8.11 -12.13 -1.86
CA ILE A 76 -6.85 -11.42 -1.69
C ILE A 76 -5.98 -12.27 -0.77
N LEU A 77 -4.75 -12.58 -1.21
CA LEU A 77 -3.76 -13.32 -0.44
C LEU A 77 -2.66 -12.38 0.01
N VAL A 78 -2.38 -12.40 1.30
CA VAL A 78 -1.22 -11.70 1.87
C VAL A 78 0.02 -12.56 1.70
N ILE A 79 1.06 -12.02 1.10
CA ILE A 79 2.32 -12.71 0.78
C ILE A 79 3.46 -12.05 1.58
N PRO A 80 3.66 -12.42 2.87
CA PRO A 80 4.66 -11.76 3.69
C PRO A 80 6.08 -12.08 3.19
N TRP A 81 6.90 -11.06 3.05
CA TRP A 81 8.27 -11.19 2.55
C TRP A 81 9.08 -12.23 3.36
N ARG A 82 8.99 -12.13 4.69
CA ARG A 82 9.66 -13.05 5.62
C ARG A 82 9.31 -14.53 5.39
N GLU A 83 8.04 -14.81 5.08
CA GLU A 83 7.57 -16.20 4.95
C GLU A 83 8.05 -16.85 3.67
N PHE A 84 8.28 -16.07 2.61
CA PHE A 84 8.71 -16.57 1.31
C PHE A 84 10.23 -16.48 1.09
N GLN A 85 10.88 -15.46 1.67
CA GLN A 85 12.33 -15.24 1.60
C GLN A 85 12.88 -14.95 3.00
N PRO A 86 12.97 -15.95 3.89
CA PRO A 86 13.28 -15.76 5.31
C PRO A 86 14.74 -15.41 5.61
N GLY A 87 15.66 -15.56 4.66
CA GLY A 87 17.10 -15.38 4.91
C GLY A 87 17.56 -13.93 4.76
N ASP A 88 18.54 -13.52 5.56
CA ASP A 88 19.17 -12.20 5.49
C ASP A 88 20.07 -12.01 4.25
N MET A 89 20.42 -13.11 3.58
CA MET A 89 21.33 -13.12 2.42
C MET A 89 20.61 -13.19 1.06
N GLY A 90 19.27 -13.21 1.03
CA GLY A 90 18.46 -13.20 -0.19
C GLY A 90 18.51 -14.49 -1.03
N ASN A 91 19.18 -15.51 -0.58
CA ASN A 91 19.38 -16.77 -1.31
C ASN A 91 18.61 -17.96 -0.73
N MET A 92 17.79 -17.73 0.26
CA MET A 92 16.98 -18.78 0.90
C MET A 92 15.50 -18.47 0.69
N TYR A 93 14.83 -19.40 0.01
CA TYR A 93 13.39 -19.35 -0.22
C TYR A 93 12.70 -20.47 0.57
N ASN A 94 11.49 -20.22 1.02
CA ASN A 94 10.67 -21.18 1.73
C ASN A 94 9.81 -21.98 0.73
N GLU A 95 10.32 -23.09 0.23
CA GLU A 95 9.60 -23.91 -0.73
C GLU A 95 8.28 -24.48 -0.17
N ALA A 96 8.14 -24.61 1.14
CA ALA A 96 6.87 -25.03 1.75
C ALA A 96 5.80 -23.95 1.59
N ALA A 97 6.14 -22.67 1.78
CA ALA A 97 5.24 -21.55 1.52
C ALA A 97 4.85 -21.45 0.04
N PHE A 98 5.80 -21.63 -0.87
CA PHE A 98 5.51 -21.69 -2.32
C PHE A 98 4.63 -22.86 -2.71
N ALA A 99 4.87 -24.06 -2.17
CA ALA A 99 4.02 -25.21 -2.40
C ALA A 99 2.57 -24.97 -1.91
N LYS A 100 2.43 -24.31 -0.77
CA LYS A 100 1.10 -23.89 -0.27
C LYS A 100 0.48 -22.83 -1.16
N LEU A 101 1.25 -21.86 -1.68
CA LEU A 101 0.74 -20.87 -2.64
C LEU A 101 0.17 -21.55 -3.88
N ASP A 102 0.88 -22.54 -4.45
CA ASP A 102 0.37 -23.33 -5.59
C ASP A 102 -0.95 -24.04 -5.24
N GLN A 103 -1.05 -24.60 -4.04
CA GLN A 103 -2.28 -25.27 -3.58
C GLN A 103 -3.45 -24.27 -3.49
N VAL A 104 -3.18 -23.06 -2.94
CA VAL A 104 -4.19 -22.00 -2.84
C VAL A 104 -4.61 -21.53 -4.22
N MET A 105 -3.67 -21.23 -5.12
CA MET A 105 -3.95 -20.80 -6.49
C MET A 105 -4.81 -21.82 -7.24
N LYS A 106 -4.44 -23.09 -7.18
CA LYS A 106 -5.18 -24.17 -7.83
C LYS A 106 -6.56 -24.38 -7.20
N CYS A 107 -6.66 -24.39 -5.87
CA CYS A 107 -7.94 -24.54 -5.20
C CYS A 107 -8.89 -23.37 -5.52
N ALA A 108 -8.36 -22.14 -5.61
CA ALA A 108 -9.14 -20.97 -6.04
C ALA A 108 -9.66 -21.12 -7.48
N ASP A 109 -8.82 -21.58 -8.40
CA ASP A 109 -9.19 -21.85 -9.79
C ASP A 109 -10.29 -22.93 -9.90
N ASP A 110 -10.14 -24.04 -9.17
CA ASP A 110 -11.13 -25.12 -9.10
C ASP A 110 -12.53 -24.63 -8.62
N HIS A 111 -12.57 -23.52 -7.86
CA HIS A 111 -13.81 -22.88 -7.39
C HIS A 111 -14.21 -21.63 -8.20
N GLY A 112 -13.48 -21.31 -9.27
CA GLY A 112 -13.74 -20.13 -10.10
C GLY A 112 -13.56 -18.82 -9.37
N LEU A 113 -12.54 -18.74 -8.49
CA LEU A 113 -12.14 -17.54 -7.76
C LEU A 113 -10.86 -16.97 -8.39
N MET A 114 -10.87 -15.67 -8.68
CA MET A 114 -9.70 -14.90 -9.05
C MET A 114 -8.83 -14.64 -7.81
N VAL A 115 -7.55 -14.37 -8.01
CA VAL A 115 -6.60 -14.14 -6.93
C VAL A 115 -5.80 -12.88 -7.18
N THR A 116 -5.82 -11.97 -6.20
CA THR A 116 -4.96 -10.78 -6.16
C THR A 116 -3.98 -10.93 -4.99
N LEU A 117 -2.73 -10.54 -5.19
CA LEU A 117 -1.70 -10.66 -4.16
C LEU A 117 -1.44 -9.31 -3.47
N ARG A 118 -1.44 -9.31 -2.14
CA ARG A 118 -0.94 -8.22 -1.30
C ARG A 118 0.46 -8.61 -0.83
N ILE A 119 1.49 -7.98 -1.39
CA ILE A 119 2.90 -8.32 -1.13
C ILE A 119 3.55 -7.34 -0.18
N GLY A 120 4.50 -7.82 0.60
CA GLY A 120 5.22 -7.04 1.60
C GLY A 120 5.14 -7.68 2.98
N TYR A 121 4.77 -6.89 4.01
CA TYR A 121 4.75 -7.28 5.42
C TYR A 121 6.11 -7.74 5.91
N CYS A 122 7.01 -6.77 6.12
CA CYS A 122 8.32 -7.02 6.71
C CYS A 122 8.44 -6.58 8.17
N TRP A 123 7.39 -5.99 8.76
CA TRP A 123 7.42 -5.51 10.14
C TRP A 123 7.52 -6.64 11.18
N ASP A 124 7.09 -7.85 10.84
CA ASP A 124 7.25 -9.06 11.67
C ASP A 124 8.55 -9.82 11.39
N TYR A 125 9.44 -9.24 10.61
CA TYR A 125 10.67 -9.91 10.25
C TYR A 125 11.58 -10.13 11.45
N SER A 126 12.01 -11.37 11.67
CA SER A 126 12.83 -11.80 12.80
C SER A 126 14.34 -11.79 12.52
N GLY A 127 14.80 -11.00 11.53
CA GLY A 127 16.23 -10.87 11.26
C GLY A 127 17.01 -10.21 12.40
N GLU A 128 18.35 -10.31 12.37
CA GLU A 128 19.24 -9.75 13.39
C GLU A 128 19.26 -8.21 13.40
N ALA A 129 18.92 -7.57 12.28
CA ALA A 129 18.84 -6.12 12.19
C ALA A 129 17.61 -5.58 12.90
N SER A 130 17.75 -4.46 13.59
CA SER A 130 16.61 -3.71 14.10
C SER A 130 15.69 -3.29 12.96
N LEU A 131 14.39 -3.18 13.20
CA LEU A 131 13.41 -2.76 12.20
C LEU A 131 13.81 -1.46 11.46
N PRO A 132 14.25 -0.38 12.14
CA PRO A 132 14.74 0.82 11.47
C PRO A 132 15.94 0.58 10.53
N GLU A 133 16.85 -0.30 10.89
CA GLU A 133 18.04 -0.57 10.07
C GLU A 133 17.69 -1.36 8.80
N ARG A 134 16.76 -2.27 8.88
CA ARG A 134 16.26 -3.01 7.74
C ARG A 134 15.55 -2.10 6.75
N TYR A 135 14.61 -1.28 7.21
CA TYR A 135 13.93 -0.33 6.35
C TYR A 135 14.90 0.66 5.71
N ALA A 136 15.89 1.16 6.46
CA ALA A 136 16.94 1.97 5.90
C ALA A 136 17.72 1.23 4.81
N GLY A 137 17.89 -0.09 4.95
CA GLY A 137 18.49 -0.94 3.91
C GLY A 137 17.64 -0.98 2.64
N VAL A 138 16.32 -1.21 2.74
CA VAL A 138 15.42 -1.19 1.58
C VAL A 138 15.36 0.19 0.93
N VAL A 139 15.34 1.26 1.70
CA VAL A 139 15.34 2.64 1.19
C VAL A 139 16.65 2.98 0.48
N GLN A 140 17.77 2.43 0.93
CA GLN A 140 19.09 2.69 0.36
C GLN A 140 19.23 2.11 -1.06
N ASP A 141 19.53 2.98 -2.02
CA ASP A 141 19.75 2.57 -3.41
C ASP A 141 20.89 1.56 -3.55
N GLY A 142 20.61 0.50 -4.31
CA GLY A 142 21.59 -0.53 -4.64
C GLY A 142 22.06 -1.41 -3.47
N SER A 143 21.41 -1.29 -2.30
CA SER A 143 21.67 -2.15 -1.15
C SER A 143 21.34 -3.62 -1.42
N ASN A 144 21.81 -4.51 -0.56
CA ASN A 144 21.42 -5.91 -0.63
C ASN A 144 19.92 -6.08 -0.28
N ASP A 145 19.42 -5.35 0.72
CA ASP A 145 18.01 -5.42 1.12
C ASP A 145 17.08 -5.00 -0.04
N ARG A 146 17.47 -3.95 -0.81
CA ARG A 146 16.73 -3.55 -2.02
C ARG A 146 16.77 -4.65 -3.09
N LYS A 147 17.90 -5.29 -3.33
CA LYS A 147 18.01 -6.40 -4.28
C LYS A 147 17.18 -7.59 -3.83
N MET A 148 17.20 -7.94 -2.55
CA MET A 148 16.38 -9.00 -1.98
C MET A 148 14.89 -8.74 -2.18
N TRP A 149 14.45 -7.50 -2.00
CA TRP A 149 13.08 -7.09 -2.28
C TRP A 149 12.70 -7.33 -3.76
N ILE A 150 13.54 -6.91 -4.69
CA ILE A 150 13.29 -7.08 -6.13
C ILE A 150 13.30 -8.58 -6.50
N ASP A 151 14.22 -9.37 -5.96
CA ASP A 151 14.27 -10.82 -6.17
C ASP A 151 13.02 -11.52 -5.59
N TYR A 152 12.54 -11.08 -4.43
CA TYR A 152 11.29 -11.57 -3.84
C TYR A 152 10.09 -11.25 -4.76
N CYS A 153 9.93 -10.01 -5.21
CA CYS A 153 8.86 -9.62 -6.15
C CYS A 153 8.91 -10.47 -7.42
N LYS A 154 10.11 -10.64 -8.00
CA LYS A 154 10.32 -11.47 -9.19
C LYS A 154 9.91 -12.91 -8.96
N THR A 155 10.37 -13.51 -7.87
CA THR A 155 10.13 -14.94 -7.56
C THR A 155 8.65 -15.20 -7.33
N ILE A 156 7.94 -14.29 -6.65
CA ILE A 156 6.48 -14.38 -6.48
C ILE A 156 5.79 -14.31 -7.85
N TYR A 157 6.14 -13.32 -8.68
CA TYR A 157 5.52 -13.16 -10.00
C TYR A 157 5.75 -14.37 -10.91
N ASP A 158 6.99 -14.84 -10.99
CA ASP A 158 7.36 -16.02 -11.79
C ASP A 158 6.56 -17.27 -11.36
N ARG A 159 6.21 -17.37 -10.06
CA ARG A 159 5.45 -18.52 -9.54
C ARG A 159 3.98 -18.49 -9.92
N VAL A 160 3.37 -17.30 -10.01
CA VAL A 160 1.91 -17.19 -10.15
C VAL A 160 1.44 -16.69 -11.51
N SER A 161 2.30 -16.09 -12.33
CA SER A 161 1.92 -15.43 -13.58
C SER A 161 1.27 -16.34 -14.63
N ASP A 162 1.56 -17.64 -14.59
CA ASP A 162 0.98 -18.63 -15.51
C ASP A 162 -0.41 -19.14 -15.08
N TYR A 163 -0.88 -18.82 -13.88
CA TYR A 163 -2.21 -19.20 -13.44
C TYR A 163 -3.27 -18.31 -14.09
N GLY A 164 -4.28 -18.91 -14.73
CA GLY A 164 -5.35 -18.18 -15.42
C GLY A 164 -6.24 -17.33 -14.51
N ASN A 165 -6.27 -17.62 -13.21
CA ASN A 165 -7.00 -16.90 -12.20
C ASN A 165 -6.18 -15.83 -11.46
N PHE A 166 -4.91 -15.61 -11.82
CA PHE A 166 -4.08 -14.56 -11.27
C PHE A 166 -4.46 -13.18 -11.82
N GLN A 167 -4.70 -12.19 -10.94
CA GLN A 167 -5.15 -10.84 -11.30
C GLN A 167 -4.18 -9.73 -10.88
N GLY A 168 -2.89 -10.06 -10.77
CA GLY A 168 -1.87 -9.09 -10.37
C GLY A 168 -1.72 -8.95 -8.86
N GLY A 169 -1.14 -7.84 -8.44
CA GLY A 169 -0.88 -7.60 -7.03
C GLY A 169 -0.59 -6.13 -6.72
N PHE A 170 -0.38 -5.86 -5.44
CA PHE A 170 -0.01 -4.55 -4.95
C PHE A 170 0.92 -4.67 -3.74
N ILE A 171 1.80 -3.67 -3.58
CA ILE A 171 2.66 -3.55 -2.40
C ILE A 171 1.82 -3.02 -1.24
N THR A 172 1.89 -3.66 -0.07
CA THR A 172 1.26 -3.10 1.13
C THR A 172 1.98 -1.83 1.60
N TRP A 173 1.21 -0.80 1.94
CA TRP A 173 1.77 0.45 2.46
C TRP A 173 2.01 0.38 3.98
N GLU A 174 1.34 -0.49 4.69
CA GLU A 174 1.42 -0.60 6.14
C GLU A 174 2.85 -0.84 6.67
N ASP A 175 3.64 -1.65 5.97
CA ASP A 175 5.04 -1.86 6.32
C ASP A 175 5.84 -0.58 6.34
N PHE A 176 5.60 0.27 5.36
CA PHE A 176 6.32 1.51 5.19
C PHE A 176 5.78 2.61 6.12
N TRP A 177 4.53 2.50 6.53
CA TRP A 177 3.98 3.29 7.60
C TRP A 177 4.71 3.04 8.92
N ASP A 178 4.93 1.79 9.28
CA ASP A 178 5.66 1.42 10.48
C ASP A 178 7.11 1.89 10.48
N TYR A 179 7.73 2.03 9.31
CA TYR A 179 9.04 2.65 9.22
C TYR A 179 9.05 4.06 9.82
N THR A 180 8.14 4.92 9.41
CA THR A 180 8.05 6.28 9.95
C THR A 180 7.68 6.30 11.42
N SER A 181 6.79 5.41 11.86
CA SER A 181 6.36 5.33 13.26
C SER A 181 7.42 4.73 14.20
N ASN A 182 8.24 3.81 13.70
CA ASN A 182 9.32 3.21 14.48
C ASN A 182 10.57 4.07 14.53
N MET A 183 10.75 5.01 13.61
CA MET A 183 11.86 5.97 13.65
C MET A 183 11.80 6.91 14.86
N ASP A 184 10.64 7.09 15.47
CA ASP A 184 10.45 7.90 16.70
C ASP A 184 10.87 7.17 17.98
N ARG A 185 11.03 5.84 17.91
CA ARG A 185 11.26 5.03 19.10
C ARG A 185 12.74 4.80 19.30
N ASP A 186 13.23 5.18 20.46
CA ASP A 186 14.52 4.74 21.03
C ASP A 186 15.79 5.05 20.21
N LEU A 187 15.71 5.91 19.19
CA LEU A 187 16.88 6.30 18.41
C LEU A 187 17.65 7.43 19.08
N THR A 188 18.93 7.20 19.31
CA THR A 188 19.83 8.31 19.65
C THR A 188 19.98 9.25 18.44
N ARG A 189 20.27 10.54 18.72
CA ARG A 189 20.54 11.52 17.67
C ARG A 189 21.62 11.05 16.67
N ALA A 190 22.66 10.43 17.18
CA ALA A 190 23.76 9.91 16.35
C ALA A 190 23.29 8.78 15.42
N LEU A 191 22.44 7.88 15.90
CA LEU A 191 21.86 6.81 15.09
C LEU A 191 20.93 7.39 14.02
N SER A 192 20.05 8.33 14.39
CA SER A 192 19.13 8.97 13.46
C SER A 192 19.87 9.74 12.33
N ILE A 193 20.97 10.41 12.63
CA ILE A 193 21.85 11.03 11.61
C ILE A 193 22.45 9.96 10.69
N ARG A 194 22.97 8.87 11.25
CA ARG A 194 23.56 7.77 10.45
C ARG A 194 22.52 7.15 9.52
N LEU A 195 21.29 6.92 9.99
CA LEU A 195 20.22 6.39 9.18
C LEU A 195 19.77 7.38 8.11
N ALA A 196 19.69 8.67 8.42
CA ALA A 196 19.40 9.73 7.44
C ALA A 196 20.39 9.74 6.27
N SER A 197 21.68 9.56 6.59
CA SER A 197 22.73 9.41 5.57
C SER A 197 22.57 8.11 4.78
N ARG A 198 22.39 6.99 5.47
CA ARG A 198 22.33 5.66 4.85
C ARG A 198 21.14 5.52 3.90
N CYS A 199 19.95 6.00 4.28
CA CYS A 199 18.75 5.89 3.44
C CYS A 199 18.69 6.94 2.31
N GLY A 200 19.62 7.90 2.26
CA GLY A 200 19.65 8.94 1.22
C GLY A 200 18.80 10.18 1.53
N TYR A 201 18.24 10.29 2.74
CA TYR A 201 17.42 11.45 3.11
C TYR A 201 18.20 12.77 3.07
N GLN A 202 19.46 12.78 3.52
CA GLN A 202 20.33 13.95 3.46
C GLN A 202 20.61 14.38 2.02
N ASP A 203 20.83 13.43 1.11
CA ASP A 203 21.03 13.70 -0.31
C ASP A 203 19.77 14.23 -0.99
N TYR A 204 18.59 13.68 -0.63
CA TYR A 204 17.31 14.19 -1.08
C TYR A 204 17.11 15.64 -0.67
N LEU A 205 17.34 15.98 0.60
CA LEU A 205 17.22 17.34 1.07
C LEU A 205 18.17 18.29 0.35
N LYS A 206 19.42 17.88 0.13
CA LYS A 206 20.40 18.65 -0.62
C LYS A 206 20.02 18.90 -2.07
N ALA A 207 19.29 17.98 -2.67
CA ALA A 207 18.81 18.10 -4.06
C ALA A 207 17.59 19.02 -4.20
N HIS A 208 16.75 19.13 -3.15
CA HIS A 208 15.45 19.79 -3.26
C HIS A 208 15.32 21.08 -2.44
N TYR A 209 16.17 21.27 -1.42
CA TYR A 209 16.08 22.39 -0.48
C TYR A 209 17.44 23.00 -0.20
N SER A 210 17.48 24.30 0.01
CA SER A 210 18.67 24.94 0.59
C SER A 210 18.79 24.57 2.08
N LEU A 211 20.03 24.61 2.60
CA LEU A 211 20.29 24.32 4.01
C LEU A 211 19.55 25.28 4.96
N ALA A 212 19.34 26.52 4.51
CA ALA A 212 18.58 27.52 5.27
C ALA A 212 17.08 27.18 5.36
N GLU A 213 16.46 26.68 4.28
CA GLU A 213 15.06 26.23 4.28
C GLU A 213 14.88 25.04 5.20
N VAL A 214 15.76 24.03 5.10
CA VAL A 214 15.74 22.87 6.02
C VAL A 214 15.91 23.37 7.47
N GLY A 215 16.88 24.24 7.72
CA GLY A 215 17.12 24.81 9.05
C GLY A 215 15.90 25.52 9.61
N ALA A 216 15.17 26.27 8.77
CA ALA A 216 13.95 26.96 9.18
C ALA A 216 12.85 25.98 9.64
N VAL A 217 12.67 24.86 8.93
CA VAL A 217 11.68 23.81 9.30
C VAL A 217 12.09 23.08 10.58
N TYR A 218 13.39 22.76 10.73
CA TYR A 218 13.92 22.08 11.94
C TYR A 218 14.08 23.06 13.14
N GLY A 219 13.87 24.36 12.95
CA GLY A 219 14.12 25.36 14.00
C GLY A 219 15.59 25.42 14.43
N LYS A 220 16.52 25.10 13.52
CA LYS A 220 17.96 24.97 13.79
C LYS A 220 18.83 25.47 12.64
N THR A 221 19.98 26.06 12.96
CA THR A 221 21.00 26.36 11.96
C THR A 221 21.93 25.16 11.81
N PHE A 222 21.98 24.59 10.60
CA PHE A 222 22.92 23.55 10.21
C PHE A 222 24.12 24.16 9.50
N GLN A 223 25.30 23.52 9.67
CA GLN A 223 26.51 23.89 8.92
C GLN A 223 26.64 23.05 7.63
N ASP A 224 26.11 21.82 7.67
CA ASP A 224 26.15 20.88 6.55
C ASP A 224 24.92 19.93 6.61
N TYR A 225 24.53 19.36 5.47
CA TYR A 225 23.44 18.39 5.39
C TYR A 225 23.71 17.11 6.17
N SER A 226 24.98 16.74 6.36
CA SER A 226 25.39 15.59 7.16
C SER A 226 25.03 15.69 8.66
N GLU A 227 24.64 16.86 9.14
CA GLU A 227 24.16 17.06 10.51
C GLU A 227 22.66 16.75 10.67
N ILE A 228 21.95 16.59 9.57
CA ILE A 228 20.49 16.42 9.57
C ILE A 228 20.14 14.99 9.94
N TRP A 229 19.20 14.84 10.84
CA TRP A 229 18.66 13.56 11.31
C TRP A 229 17.29 13.28 10.70
N ILE A 230 16.83 12.02 10.75
CA ILE A 230 15.43 11.69 10.47
C ILE A 230 14.56 12.29 11.58
N PRO A 231 13.55 13.10 11.23
CA PRO A 231 12.73 13.79 12.22
C PRO A 231 11.83 12.84 12.99
N GLU A 232 11.49 13.22 14.21
CA GLU A 232 10.41 12.60 14.95
C GLU A 232 9.06 12.86 14.25
N ARG A 233 8.19 11.87 14.22
CA ARG A 233 6.90 11.92 13.54
C ARG A 233 6.00 13.08 14.02
N LYS A 234 6.05 13.40 15.34
CA LYS A 234 5.25 14.47 15.96
C LYS A 234 5.94 15.83 15.93
N ARG A 235 6.66 16.14 14.85
CA ARG A 235 7.41 17.39 14.70
C ARG A 235 7.14 18.01 13.33
N PRO A 236 7.26 19.37 13.19
CA PRO A 236 7.04 20.05 11.92
C PRO A 236 7.89 19.52 10.77
N GLU A 237 9.12 19.15 11.08
CA GLU A 237 10.11 18.64 10.12
C GLU A 237 9.74 17.26 9.53
N ALA A 238 8.79 16.52 10.13
CA ALA A 238 8.30 15.24 9.61
C ALA A 238 7.78 15.37 8.17
N LYS A 239 7.23 16.53 7.80
CA LYS A 239 6.78 16.80 6.43
C LYS A 239 7.88 16.54 5.39
N LEU A 240 9.10 17.01 5.65
CA LEU A 240 10.22 16.81 4.72
C LEU A 240 10.61 15.34 4.56
N PHE A 241 10.45 14.57 5.63
CA PHE A 241 10.69 13.13 5.59
C PHE A 241 9.57 12.40 4.84
N PHE A 242 8.32 12.79 4.98
CA PHE A 242 7.22 12.22 4.22
C PHE A 242 7.35 12.49 2.72
N GLU A 243 7.78 13.69 2.32
CA GLU A 243 8.06 14.02 0.91
C GLU A 243 9.17 13.14 0.32
N PHE A 244 10.27 12.96 1.07
CA PHE A 244 11.33 12.03 0.71
C PHE A 244 10.81 10.60 0.58
N TYR A 245 10.02 10.17 1.54
CA TYR A 245 9.50 8.81 1.61
C TYR A 245 8.52 8.49 0.47
N ASP A 246 7.66 9.42 0.11
CA ASP A 246 6.80 9.31 -1.08
C ASP A 246 7.64 9.14 -2.37
N SER A 247 8.70 9.90 -2.49
CA SER A 247 9.65 9.78 -3.62
C SER A 247 10.30 8.39 -3.65
N PHE A 248 10.71 7.88 -2.48
CA PHE A 248 11.24 6.53 -2.34
C PHE A 248 10.20 5.46 -2.73
N LEU A 249 8.96 5.55 -2.23
CA LEU A 249 7.91 4.57 -2.53
C LEU A 249 7.61 4.51 -4.03
N ASN A 250 7.52 5.65 -4.71
CA ASN A 250 7.35 5.69 -6.16
C ASN A 250 8.51 5.03 -6.91
N LYS A 251 9.74 5.22 -6.43
CA LYS A 251 10.92 4.57 -6.99
C LYS A 251 10.89 3.05 -6.75
N LEU A 252 10.57 2.63 -5.53
CA LEU A 252 10.43 1.21 -5.18
C LEU A 252 9.38 0.52 -6.05
N LEU A 253 8.22 1.17 -6.22
CA LEU A 253 7.17 0.66 -7.10
C LEU A 253 7.67 0.50 -8.54
N SER A 254 8.29 1.54 -9.10
CA SER A 254 8.80 1.51 -10.48
C SER A 254 9.84 0.41 -10.69
N GLU A 255 10.80 0.25 -9.77
CA GLU A 255 11.79 -0.82 -9.84
C GLU A 255 11.15 -2.21 -9.68
N SER A 256 10.13 -2.34 -8.83
CA SER A 256 9.41 -3.61 -8.64
C SER A 256 8.60 -3.97 -9.88
N GLN A 257 8.05 -3.00 -10.61
CA GLN A 257 7.30 -3.21 -11.84
C GLN A 257 8.16 -3.75 -12.99
N GLU A 258 9.49 -3.53 -12.97
CA GLU A 258 10.39 -4.13 -13.97
C GLU A 258 10.38 -5.67 -13.91
N VAL A 259 10.07 -6.26 -12.74
CA VAL A 259 10.07 -7.70 -12.51
C VAL A 259 8.69 -8.27 -12.19
N PHE A 260 7.74 -7.41 -11.84
CA PHE A 260 6.34 -7.74 -11.59
C PHE A 260 5.45 -6.73 -12.34
N PRO A 261 5.23 -6.95 -13.65
CA PRO A 261 4.46 -6.03 -14.50
C PRO A 261 3.07 -5.75 -13.95
N GLY A 262 2.66 -4.48 -13.99
CA GLY A 262 1.34 -4.04 -13.52
C GLY A 262 1.18 -3.99 -11.99
N LEU A 263 2.25 -4.25 -11.23
CA LEU A 263 2.21 -4.15 -9.77
C LEU A 263 1.71 -2.76 -9.35
N SER A 264 0.76 -2.73 -8.43
CA SER A 264 0.24 -1.51 -7.84
C SER A 264 0.83 -1.27 -6.45
N MET A 265 0.37 -0.24 -5.77
CA MET A 265 0.71 0.04 -4.38
C MET A 265 -0.55 0.40 -3.61
N GLU A 266 -0.64 -0.10 -2.38
CA GLU A 266 -1.65 0.32 -1.43
C GLU A 266 -1.41 1.77 -1.02
N ILE A 267 -2.50 2.53 -0.93
CA ILE A 267 -2.54 3.85 -0.33
C ILE A 267 -3.60 3.86 0.77
N ARG A 268 -3.54 4.88 1.63
CA ARG A 268 -4.53 5.08 2.68
C ARG A 268 -5.44 6.25 2.36
N SER A 269 -6.68 6.18 2.83
CA SER A 269 -7.63 7.28 2.66
C SER A 269 -7.38 8.46 3.61
N ASP A 270 -6.62 8.26 4.68
CA ASP A 270 -6.21 9.27 5.67
C ASP A 270 -4.84 9.88 5.34
N GLY A 271 -4.53 10.97 6.01
CA GLY A 271 -3.23 11.64 5.95
C GLY A 271 -2.45 11.50 7.25
N ASP A 272 -1.14 11.68 7.17
CA ASP A 272 -0.28 11.73 8.34
C ASP A 272 -0.30 13.09 9.02
N PRO A 273 -0.49 13.15 10.35
CA PRO A 273 -0.50 14.41 11.06
C PRO A 273 0.90 15.06 11.09
N ILE A 274 0.97 16.33 10.69
CA ILE A 274 2.13 17.20 10.86
C ILE A 274 1.87 18.14 12.04
N TYR A 275 2.51 17.89 13.16
CA TYR A 275 2.35 18.68 14.37
C TYR A 275 3.18 19.96 14.30
N GLN A 276 2.58 21.07 14.75
CA GLN A 276 3.23 22.36 14.88
C GLN A 276 3.73 22.57 16.32
N LEU A 277 4.64 23.48 16.51
CA LEU A 277 5.22 23.78 17.84
C LEU A 277 4.19 24.33 18.85
N ASP A 278 3.08 24.90 18.36
CA ASP A 278 1.97 25.41 19.17
C ASP A 278 0.92 24.34 19.54
N GLY A 279 1.17 23.08 19.12
CA GLY A 279 0.27 21.94 19.36
C GLY A 279 -0.85 21.79 18.31
N SER A 280 -0.98 22.71 17.36
CA SER A 280 -1.85 22.52 16.21
C SER A 280 -1.27 21.46 15.25
N HIS A 281 -2.09 20.94 14.33
CA HIS A 281 -1.60 20.01 13.32
C HIS A 281 -2.36 20.20 11.99
N THR A 282 -1.68 19.82 10.92
CA THR A 282 -2.23 19.65 9.58
C THR A 282 -2.01 18.20 9.14
N TYR A 283 -2.57 17.79 8.02
CA TYR A 283 -2.39 16.44 7.51
C TYR A 283 -1.60 16.46 6.20
N TYR A 284 -0.64 15.54 6.09
CA TYR A 284 0.08 15.26 4.85
C TYR A 284 -0.62 14.11 4.13
N SER A 285 -1.05 14.32 2.89
CA SER A 285 -1.97 13.43 2.20
C SER A 285 -1.29 12.37 1.31
N HIS A 286 0.03 12.27 1.29
CA HIS A 286 0.80 11.34 0.43
C HIS A 286 0.33 11.27 -1.04
N SER A 287 -0.23 12.37 -1.55
CA SER A 287 -0.86 12.40 -2.88
C SER A 287 0.11 12.13 -4.04
N ALA A 288 1.42 12.22 -3.81
CA ALA A 288 2.44 11.88 -4.78
C ALA A 288 2.49 10.37 -5.11
N THR A 289 2.00 9.51 -4.22
CA THR A 289 1.98 8.06 -4.41
C THR A 289 0.66 7.56 -5.02
N TYR A 290 -0.41 8.36 -4.99
CA TYR A 290 -1.75 7.94 -5.41
C TYR A 290 -1.86 7.52 -6.89
N PRO A 291 -1.15 8.13 -7.84
CA PRO A 291 -1.23 7.72 -9.24
C PRO A 291 -0.73 6.31 -9.51
N CYS A 292 0.15 5.74 -8.69
CA CYS A 292 0.79 4.44 -8.90
C CYS A 292 1.19 4.28 -10.38
N ALA A 293 2.25 5.00 -10.81
CA ALA A 293 2.66 5.03 -12.21
C ALA A 293 2.81 3.60 -12.77
N ASP A 294 2.44 3.41 -14.04
CA ASP A 294 2.48 2.14 -14.76
C ASP A 294 1.64 0.98 -14.16
N ALA A 295 0.73 1.31 -13.23
CA ALA A 295 -0.30 0.40 -12.75
C ALA A 295 -1.69 0.82 -13.24
N GLU A 296 -2.57 -0.12 -13.52
CA GLU A 296 -3.93 0.15 -13.99
C GLU A 296 -4.85 0.70 -12.89
N TYR A 297 -4.55 0.43 -11.65
CA TYR A 297 -5.29 0.90 -10.46
C TYR A 297 -4.31 1.28 -9.34
N SER A 298 -4.81 2.03 -8.38
CA SER A 298 -4.17 2.16 -7.05
C SER A 298 -4.95 1.31 -6.06
N ALA A 299 -4.27 0.49 -5.27
CA ALA A 299 -4.91 -0.24 -4.18
C ALA A 299 -5.23 0.73 -3.03
N LEU A 300 -6.34 0.54 -2.35
CA LEU A 300 -6.80 1.44 -1.30
C LEU A 300 -7.23 0.67 -0.06
N MET A 301 -6.59 0.97 1.06
CA MET A 301 -7.09 0.61 2.38
C MET A 301 -8.09 1.66 2.85
N TYR A 302 -9.33 1.25 3.08
CA TYR A 302 -10.40 2.07 3.61
C TYR A 302 -10.99 1.48 4.88
N SER A 303 -11.08 2.29 5.92
CA SER A 303 -11.81 1.97 7.15
C SER A 303 -12.76 3.10 7.49
N VAL A 304 -13.93 2.76 8.01
CA VAL A 304 -14.92 3.75 8.51
C VAL A 304 -14.33 4.62 9.61
N SER A 305 -13.39 4.08 10.40
CA SER A 305 -12.72 4.83 11.46
C SER A 305 -11.69 5.83 10.97
N LEU A 306 -11.16 5.67 9.74
CA LEU A 306 -10.14 6.55 9.20
C LEU A 306 -10.70 7.96 8.96
N GLY A 307 -9.98 8.96 9.47
CA GLY A 307 -10.40 10.36 9.37
C GLY A 307 -11.49 10.80 10.35
N GLN A 308 -11.97 9.91 11.23
CA GLN A 308 -12.90 10.29 12.28
C GLN A 308 -12.16 10.85 13.50
N GLN A 309 -12.71 11.93 14.08
CA GLN A 309 -12.03 12.63 15.17
C GLN A 309 -12.25 11.99 16.55
N ASN A 310 -13.35 11.27 16.72
CA ASN A 310 -13.77 10.73 18.01
C ASN A 310 -13.62 9.23 18.03
N VAL A 311 -12.53 8.78 18.61
CA VAL A 311 -12.26 7.36 18.85
C VAL A 311 -13.32 6.76 19.77
N GLY A 312 -13.88 5.61 19.37
CA GLY A 312 -14.90 4.89 20.14
C GLY A 312 -16.34 5.37 19.92
N ASP A 313 -16.56 6.40 19.09
CA ASP A 313 -17.91 6.87 18.77
C ASP A 313 -18.62 5.88 17.82
N HIS A 314 -19.93 5.80 17.98
CA HIS A 314 -20.83 5.18 17.02
C HIS A 314 -21.46 6.26 16.13
N ILE A 315 -21.35 6.08 14.82
CA ILE A 315 -21.86 7.03 13.82
C ILE A 315 -23.00 6.43 13.01
N SER A 316 -23.87 7.28 12.48
CA SER A 316 -24.96 6.82 11.61
C SER A 316 -24.42 6.34 10.25
N ALA A 317 -25.18 5.46 9.58
CA ALA A 317 -24.90 5.06 8.22
C ALA A 317 -24.82 6.25 7.26
N GLU A 318 -25.68 7.26 7.44
CA GLU A 318 -25.68 8.48 6.63
C GLU A 318 -24.36 9.26 6.78
N THR A 319 -23.87 9.42 8.01
CA THR A 319 -22.58 10.07 8.29
C THR A 319 -21.43 9.32 7.67
N ALA A 320 -21.39 7.99 7.81
CA ALA A 320 -20.36 7.14 7.23
C ALA A 320 -20.37 7.19 5.70
N LEU A 321 -21.56 7.15 5.06
CA LEU A 321 -21.70 7.26 3.61
C LEU A 321 -21.23 8.61 3.07
N ALA A 322 -21.61 9.70 3.73
CA ALA A 322 -21.17 11.04 3.33
C ALA A 322 -19.66 11.19 3.42
N SER A 323 -19.05 10.69 4.50
CA SER A 323 -17.59 10.68 4.69
C SER A 323 -16.90 9.87 3.59
N MET A 324 -17.40 8.65 3.31
CA MET A 324 -16.87 7.78 2.27
C MET A 324 -16.94 8.43 0.89
N GLN A 325 -18.10 8.99 0.52
CA GLN A 325 -18.30 9.64 -0.77
C GLN A 325 -17.31 10.78 -0.99
N ASN A 326 -17.13 11.62 0.01
CA ASN A 326 -16.20 12.76 -0.05
C ASN A 326 -14.75 12.28 -0.21
N SER A 327 -14.33 11.29 0.58
CA SER A 327 -12.98 10.73 0.52
C SER A 327 -12.72 10.11 -0.85
N MET A 328 -13.62 9.26 -1.34
CA MET A 328 -13.45 8.55 -2.60
C MET A 328 -13.40 9.48 -3.81
N ASN A 329 -14.26 10.51 -3.85
CA ASN A 329 -14.24 11.49 -4.92
C ASN A 329 -12.90 12.25 -4.97
N GLY A 330 -12.40 12.70 -3.82
CA GLY A 330 -11.12 13.39 -3.72
C GLY A 330 -9.93 12.51 -4.12
N LEU A 331 -9.98 11.23 -3.81
CA LEU A 331 -8.94 10.27 -4.18
C LEU A 331 -8.93 10.02 -5.70
N VAL A 332 -10.08 9.76 -6.32
CA VAL A 332 -10.18 9.55 -7.77
C VAL A 332 -9.72 10.80 -8.54
N GLU A 333 -10.05 11.99 -8.04
CA GLU A 333 -9.56 13.24 -8.64
C GLU A 333 -8.03 13.33 -8.60
N LYS A 334 -7.39 12.93 -7.49
CA LYS A 334 -5.93 12.95 -7.34
C LYS A 334 -5.21 11.90 -8.16
N SER A 335 -5.75 10.69 -8.26
CA SER A 335 -5.11 9.58 -8.97
C SER A 335 -5.37 9.60 -10.47
N GLY A 336 -6.49 10.15 -10.91
CA GLY A 336 -6.95 10.08 -12.29
C GLY A 336 -7.41 8.69 -12.75
N LYS A 337 -7.54 7.72 -11.84
CA LYS A 337 -7.98 6.35 -12.12
C LYS A 337 -8.88 5.80 -11.00
N LYS A 338 -9.57 4.70 -11.28
CA LYS A 338 -10.35 3.97 -10.26
C LYS A 338 -9.43 3.23 -9.31
N TYR A 339 -9.92 3.01 -8.10
CA TYR A 339 -9.22 2.27 -7.06
C TYR A 339 -9.66 0.80 -7.02
N PHE A 340 -8.77 -0.09 -6.63
CA PHE A 340 -9.13 -1.36 -6.03
C PHE A 340 -9.16 -1.17 -4.51
N MET A 341 -10.35 -1.09 -3.91
CA MET A 341 -10.50 -0.97 -2.47
C MET A 341 -10.23 -2.32 -1.81
N GLU A 342 -8.96 -2.68 -1.73
CA GLU A 342 -8.50 -4.02 -1.33
C GLU A 342 -8.83 -4.35 0.13
N GLN A 343 -8.97 -3.33 0.99
CA GLN A 343 -9.38 -3.47 2.36
C GLN A 343 -10.56 -2.54 2.65
N PHE A 344 -11.77 -3.08 2.51
CA PHE A 344 -12.99 -2.40 2.90
C PHE A 344 -13.39 -2.83 4.31
N LEU A 345 -12.99 -2.02 5.30
CA LEU A 345 -13.23 -2.26 6.72
C LEU A 345 -14.37 -1.36 7.20
N TYR A 346 -15.61 -1.85 7.11
CA TYR A 346 -16.80 -1.12 7.57
C TYR A 346 -17.26 -1.54 8.96
N ALA A 347 -16.84 -2.70 9.43
CA ALA A 347 -17.07 -3.19 10.78
C ALA A 347 -15.82 -3.97 11.22
N ASP A 348 -15.38 -3.73 12.44
CA ASP A 348 -14.24 -4.43 13.03
C ASP A 348 -14.66 -4.94 14.42
N SER A 349 -14.75 -6.25 14.55
CA SER A 349 -15.07 -6.93 15.82
C SER A 349 -13.82 -7.37 16.58
N THR A 350 -12.63 -7.02 16.09
CA THR A 350 -11.37 -7.35 16.77
C THR A 350 -11.26 -6.56 18.07
N GLU A 351 -11.11 -7.26 19.19
CA GLU A 351 -11.05 -6.64 20.54
C GLU A 351 -9.99 -5.55 20.64
N ALA A 352 -8.82 -5.76 20.00
CA ALA A 352 -7.74 -4.79 19.96
C ALA A 352 -8.10 -3.45 19.30
N PHE A 353 -9.14 -3.42 18.45
CA PHE A 353 -9.60 -2.24 17.73
C PHE A 353 -10.99 -1.77 18.15
N SER A 354 -11.51 -2.27 19.27
CA SER A 354 -12.82 -1.89 19.80
C SER A 354 -12.97 -0.38 20.10
N TYR A 355 -11.85 0.33 20.20
CA TYR A 355 -11.81 1.79 20.36
C TYR A 355 -12.01 2.57 19.05
N ASN A 356 -11.96 1.92 17.88
CA ASN A 356 -12.20 2.58 16.60
C ASN A 356 -13.66 3.05 16.48
N THR A 357 -13.86 4.13 15.73
CA THR A 357 -15.21 4.58 15.37
C THR A 357 -15.93 3.50 14.57
N GLN A 358 -17.16 3.19 14.95
CA GLN A 358 -17.99 2.17 14.32
C GLN A 358 -19.32 2.75 13.85
N ILE A 359 -19.95 2.06 12.91
CA ILE A 359 -21.32 2.36 12.52
C ILE A 359 -22.27 1.78 13.60
N GLU A 360 -23.36 2.50 13.90
CA GLU A 360 -24.44 1.95 14.72
C GLU A 360 -24.85 0.57 14.20
N GLU A 361 -24.79 -0.47 15.05
CA GLU A 361 -25.00 -1.87 14.66
C GLU A 361 -26.29 -2.07 13.85
N SER A 362 -27.38 -1.44 14.25
CA SER A 362 -28.67 -1.49 13.56
C SER A 362 -28.66 -0.89 12.16
N GLN A 363 -27.65 -0.09 11.80
CA GLN A 363 -27.53 0.65 10.55
C GLN A 363 -26.43 0.09 9.62
N VAL A 364 -25.67 -0.90 10.04
CA VAL A 364 -24.58 -1.51 9.24
C VAL A 364 -25.13 -2.04 7.91
N ALA A 365 -26.28 -2.73 7.91
CA ALA A 365 -26.88 -3.26 6.69
C ALA A 365 -27.29 -2.14 5.71
N ASP A 366 -27.82 -1.03 6.21
CA ASP A 366 -28.16 0.13 5.39
C ASP A 366 -26.92 0.81 4.82
N PHE A 367 -25.85 0.92 5.60
CA PHE A 367 -24.57 1.41 5.11
C PHE A 367 -24.07 0.54 3.95
N VAL A 368 -23.90 -0.76 4.15
CA VAL A 368 -23.40 -1.70 3.14
C VAL A 368 -24.23 -1.64 1.85
N LYS A 369 -25.56 -1.62 1.98
CA LYS A 369 -26.46 -1.51 0.83
C LYS A 369 -26.25 -0.23 0.03
N ASN A 370 -26.05 0.89 0.72
CA ASN A 370 -25.97 2.22 0.10
C ASN A 370 -24.54 2.58 -0.34
N THR A 371 -23.50 1.80 -0.02
CA THR A 371 -22.16 1.97 -0.58
C THR A 371 -22.04 1.54 -2.04
N ALA A 372 -22.94 0.69 -2.55
CA ALA A 372 -22.84 0.13 -3.90
C ALA A 372 -22.68 1.18 -5.02
N PRO A 373 -23.42 2.31 -5.05
CA PRO A 373 -23.20 3.35 -6.05
C PRO A 373 -21.80 3.96 -5.95
N ILE A 374 -21.33 4.27 -4.73
CA ILE A 374 -20.02 4.87 -4.48
C ILE A 374 -18.91 3.95 -4.99
N LEU A 375 -18.98 2.66 -4.60
CA LEU A 375 -18.00 1.65 -5.04
C LEU A 375 -17.99 1.50 -6.56
N LYS A 376 -19.16 1.41 -7.19
CA LYS A 376 -19.27 1.27 -8.64
C LYS A 376 -18.64 2.45 -9.40
N ASP A 377 -18.82 3.66 -8.90
CA ASP A 377 -18.36 4.87 -9.59
C ASP A 377 -16.86 5.10 -9.38
N THR A 378 -16.31 4.73 -8.23
CA THR A 378 -14.96 5.09 -7.81
C THR A 378 -13.97 3.94 -7.81
N THR A 379 -14.42 2.68 -7.90
CA THR A 379 -13.56 1.49 -7.80
C THR A 379 -13.69 0.56 -8.99
N CYS A 380 -12.67 -0.24 -9.24
CA CYS A 380 -12.67 -1.38 -10.16
C CYS A 380 -12.92 -2.72 -9.44
N GLY A 381 -13.01 -2.71 -8.12
CA GLY A 381 -13.28 -3.85 -7.26
C GLY A 381 -13.16 -3.46 -5.79
N TYR A 382 -13.61 -4.34 -4.92
CA TYR A 382 -13.42 -4.22 -3.47
C TYR A 382 -13.06 -5.56 -2.84
N GLY A 383 -12.44 -5.53 -1.67
CA GLY A 383 -12.15 -6.67 -0.82
C GLY A 383 -12.59 -6.39 0.62
N LEU A 384 -13.28 -7.31 1.23
CA LEU A 384 -13.57 -7.22 2.66
C LEU A 384 -12.34 -7.67 3.46
N TRP A 385 -11.96 -6.90 4.42
CA TRP A 385 -11.12 -7.35 5.51
C TRP A 385 -12.02 -7.82 6.64
N VAL A 386 -12.22 -9.09 6.86
CA VAL A 386 -11.59 -10.31 6.38
C VAL A 386 -12.71 -11.36 6.25
N TYR A 387 -12.46 -12.51 5.60
CA TYR A 387 -13.48 -13.52 5.38
C TYR A 387 -14.17 -13.97 6.68
N ARG A 388 -13.39 -14.14 7.75
CA ARG A 388 -13.90 -14.45 9.09
C ARG A 388 -12.90 -14.04 10.17
N ASN A 389 -13.35 -14.02 11.42
CA ASN A 389 -12.47 -13.77 12.56
C ASN A 389 -11.33 -14.80 12.60
N TYR A 390 -10.15 -14.32 12.93
CA TYR A 390 -8.93 -15.10 13.01
C TYR A 390 -8.40 -15.12 14.45
N VAL A 391 -7.52 -16.09 14.72
CA VAL A 391 -6.79 -16.19 15.97
C VAL A 391 -5.37 -15.71 15.74
N ASN A 392 -4.95 -14.68 16.47
CA ASN A 392 -3.61 -14.08 16.35
C ASN A 392 -2.66 -14.63 17.42
N ASP A 393 -2.57 -15.96 17.53
CA ASP A 393 -1.71 -16.66 18.48
C ASP A 393 -0.84 -17.74 17.84
N CYS A 394 -0.72 -17.72 16.52
CA CYS A 394 0.07 -18.71 15.79
C CYS A 394 1.56 -18.55 16.07
N VAL A 395 2.19 -19.67 16.29
CA VAL A 395 3.63 -19.75 16.51
C VAL A 395 4.35 -19.71 15.16
N TYR A 396 5.25 -18.75 14.99
CA TYR A 396 6.08 -18.69 13.78
C TYR A 396 6.86 -19.97 13.57
N ASN A 397 6.88 -20.46 12.32
CA ASN A 397 7.54 -21.71 11.94
C ASN A 397 7.15 -22.89 12.88
N GLY A 398 5.89 -22.94 13.29
CA GLY A 398 5.39 -23.94 14.24
C GLY A 398 5.49 -25.37 13.75
N GLN A 399 5.54 -25.59 12.44
CA GLN A 399 5.75 -26.90 11.79
C GLN A 399 7.22 -27.22 11.52
N PHE A 400 8.13 -26.33 11.91
CA PHE A 400 9.57 -26.48 11.70
C PHE A 400 9.99 -26.64 10.23
N ALA A 401 9.20 -26.19 9.27
CA ALA A 401 9.52 -26.25 7.84
C ALA A 401 10.84 -25.53 7.50
N LEU A 402 11.21 -24.53 8.30
CA LEU A 402 12.47 -23.78 8.21
C LEU A 402 13.49 -24.22 9.29
N GLY A 403 13.42 -25.46 9.75
CA GLY A 403 14.26 -25.93 10.87
C GLY A 403 13.96 -25.16 12.15
N LEU A 404 14.99 -24.64 12.82
CA LEU A 404 14.85 -23.90 14.07
C LEU A 404 14.83 -22.37 13.87
N THR A 405 14.65 -21.88 12.66
CA THR A 405 14.59 -20.44 12.38
C THR A 405 13.44 -19.79 13.18
N GLY A 406 13.78 -18.75 13.94
CA GLY A 406 12.82 -18.03 14.81
C GLY A 406 12.54 -18.71 16.16
N TRP A 407 13.20 -19.82 16.47
CA TRP A 407 13.10 -20.51 17.76
C TRP A 407 14.36 -20.25 18.61
N ASP A 408 14.16 -19.97 19.90
CA ASP A 408 15.25 -19.96 20.87
C ASP A 408 15.61 -21.40 21.22
N THR A 409 16.90 -21.75 21.09
CA THR A 409 17.41 -23.10 21.30
C THR A 409 18.25 -23.23 22.57
N THR A 410 18.16 -22.28 23.52
CA THR A 410 18.91 -22.30 24.78
C THR A 410 18.42 -23.38 25.74
#